data_cb6eae4bca5ca4e7e8829fab0b27d681
#
_entry.id   cb6eae4bca5ca4e7e8829fab0b27d681
#
_cell.length_a   1.000
_cell.length_b   1.000
_cell.length_c   1.000
_cell.angle_alpha   90.00
_cell.angle_beta   90.00
_cell.angle_gamma   90.00
#
_symmetry.space_group_name_H-M   'P 1'
#
loop_
_entity.id
_entity.type
_entity.pdbx_description
1 polymer ?
#
loop_
_entity_poly.entity_id
_entity_poly.type
_entity_poly.pdbx_seq_one_letter_code
_entity_poly.pdbx_strand_id
1 'polypeptide(L)'
;VRVLLAFRFAGLNYEASRVDKLGADPDYVDAVVPMLPGQHGFSRSFNVSQNGLPVVLIADKLAQSTVDALGDQVEVRWVDGPNRPELLKAVADADALLVRSATTVDREVLAAAPKLKIVGRAGVGLDNVDIAAATEQGVMVANAPTSNIHSACEHAISLLLSTARQIPAADQTLRQHEWKRSSFNGVEIFGKTIGIVGFGHIGQLFAQRLSAFETTILAYDPYANPARAAQLGVELTDLEDLVARADFVTIHLPKTKETAGMFDAELLAKAKKGQIIINAARGGLVDEQALADAIQSGHIRGAGFDVFDTEPCTDSPLFELPEVVVTPHLGASTVEAQDRAGTDVADSVLKALAGEFVADAVNVSGGRVGEEVALWLELARKLGLVAGHMLAKAPVRLEVEARGELSTEDVEVLGLSAVRGLFSGIIDEQVTFVNAPAIAQGRGVEVSVSTAPESVSHRSVLDVTVIAADGTRVSVIGALTGLERVEKIVRINGRGIDLRATGRNLFFNYADAPGALGVVGTALGAAGVNIVAAALTQESVGTGAVLILRVEQEVPQELLASIAADLKAEAFQLDLG
;
A
#
# COMPACT_ATOMS: atom_id res chain seq x y z
N VAL A 1 39.43 -8.21 -24.87
CA VAL A 1 38.11 -8.26 -25.50
C VAL A 1 37.60 -6.83 -25.57
N ARG A 2 37.44 -6.31 -26.79
CA ARG A 2 36.93 -4.96 -27.01
C ARG A 2 35.40 -5.00 -27.00
N VAL A 3 34.76 -4.19 -26.17
CA VAL A 3 33.32 -3.91 -26.26
C VAL A 3 33.18 -2.44 -26.67
N LEU A 4 32.62 -2.19 -27.84
CA LEU A 4 32.21 -0.86 -28.31
C LEU A 4 30.73 -0.69 -27.96
N LEU A 5 30.37 0.25 -27.09
CA LEU A 5 29.01 0.69 -26.87
C LEU A 5 28.83 2.06 -27.56
N ALA A 6 28.01 2.10 -28.59
CA ALA A 6 27.58 3.33 -29.24
C ALA A 6 26.15 3.66 -28.82
N PHE A 7 25.95 4.80 -28.17
CA PHE A 7 24.62 5.37 -27.94
C PHE A 7 24.35 6.51 -28.92
N ARG A 8 23.24 6.44 -29.65
CA ARG A 8 22.73 7.52 -30.48
C ARG A 8 21.56 8.17 -29.76
N PHE A 9 21.72 9.41 -29.36
CA PHE A 9 20.61 10.25 -28.91
C PHE A 9 20.72 11.63 -29.56
N ALA A 10 19.62 12.07 -30.18
CA ALA A 10 19.35 13.45 -30.61
C ALA A 10 20.49 14.20 -31.34
N GLY A 11 20.99 13.66 -32.45
CA GLY A 11 21.63 14.49 -33.49
C GLY A 11 23.00 15.07 -33.19
N LEU A 12 23.70 14.63 -32.13
CA LEU A 12 25.06 15.08 -31.81
C LEU A 12 26.01 13.89 -31.78
N ASN A 13 27.03 13.94 -32.67
CA ASN A 13 28.14 12.98 -32.69
C ASN A 13 29.22 13.44 -31.71
N TYR A 14 29.55 12.59 -30.72
CA TYR A 14 30.78 12.74 -29.94
C TYR A 14 31.71 11.56 -30.23
N GLU A 15 32.92 11.83 -30.69
CA GLU A 15 34.01 10.87 -30.73
C GLU A 15 34.70 10.79 -29.37
N ALA A 16 34.76 9.59 -28.80
CA ALA A 16 35.51 9.34 -27.57
C ALA A 16 37.00 9.11 -27.91
N SER A 17 37.85 10.05 -27.52
CA SER A 17 39.29 9.88 -27.51
C SER A 17 39.76 9.01 -26.33
N ARG A 18 40.77 8.20 -26.57
CA ARG A 18 41.44 7.24 -25.68
C ARG A 18 41.70 7.78 -24.28
N VAL A 19 41.38 6.97 -23.28
CA VAL A 19 41.97 7.05 -21.95
C VAL A 19 42.82 5.80 -21.73
N ASP A 20 44.11 5.94 -21.83
CA ASP A 20 45.11 4.95 -21.39
C ASP A 20 45.52 5.32 -19.95
N LYS A 21 45.43 4.34 -19.08
CA LYS A 21 46.11 4.17 -17.78
C LYS A 21 46.38 5.43 -16.95
N LEU A 22 45.64 5.61 -15.85
CA LEU A 22 46.12 6.32 -14.68
C LEU A 22 45.96 5.43 -13.44
N GLY A 23 47.02 5.37 -12.65
CA GLY A 23 47.12 4.60 -11.43
C GLY A 23 46.23 5.19 -10.34
N ALA A 24 45.86 4.34 -9.38
CA ALA A 24 45.05 4.69 -8.25
C ALA A 24 45.72 5.72 -7.34
N ASP A 25 45.13 6.91 -7.22
CA ASP A 25 45.41 7.90 -6.19
C ASP A 25 44.15 7.99 -5.31
N PRO A 26 44.27 7.83 -3.95
CA PRO A 26 43.14 7.76 -3.06
C PRO A 26 42.42 9.08 -2.77
N ASP A 27 42.91 10.23 -3.27
CA ASP A 27 42.43 11.56 -2.82
C ASP A 27 41.61 12.32 -3.88
N TYR A 28 40.99 11.63 -4.86
CA TYR A 28 40.15 12.29 -5.86
C TYR A 28 38.68 11.85 -5.76
N VAL A 29 37.98 12.34 -4.75
CA VAL A 29 36.50 12.29 -4.66
C VAL A 29 35.97 13.71 -4.50
N ASP A 30 36.01 14.47 -5.58
CA ASP A 30 35.15 15.66 -5.77
C ASP A 30 35.01 15.94 -7.28
N ALA A 31 34.24 15.09 -7.96
CA ALA A 31 33.73 15.41 -9.28
C ALA A 31 32.26 15.84 -9.13
N VAL A 32 32.03 17.15 -9.07
CA VAL A 32 30.73 17.79 -9.21
C VAL A 32 30.11 17.34 -10.55
N VAL A 33 29.11 16.49 -10.49
CA VAL A 33 28.23 16.21 -11.62
C VAL A 33 27.25 17.38 -11.73
N PRO A 34 27.19 18.14 -12.84
CA PRO A 34 26.20 19.19 -12.98
C PRO A 34 24.81 18.58 -13.02
N MET A 35 23.95 18.94 -12.07
CA MET A 35 22.53 18.61 -12.08
C MET A 35 21.88 19.21 -13.34
N LEU A 36 21.23 18.36 -14.13
CA LEU A 36 20.32 18.78 -15.19
C LEU A 36 19.10 19.46 -14.55
N PRO A 37 18.65 20.63 -15.02
CA PRO A 37 17.44 21.28 -14.51
C PRO A 37 16.20 20.49 -14.99
N GLY A 38 15.44 19.91 -14.08
CA GLY A 38 14.17 19.27 -14.45
C GLY A 38 13.63 18.19 -13.51
N GLN A 39 14.23 17.94 -12.36
CA GLN A 39 13.55 17.13 -11.33
C GLN A 39 13.06 18.07 -10.21
N HIS A 40 11.81 18.48 -10.31
CA HIS A 40 11.08 19.01 -9.16
C HIS A 40 10.89 17.86 -8.18
N GLY A 41 11.79 17.75 -7.20
CA GLY A 41 11.54 16.99 -6.00
C GLY A 41 10.33 17.63 -5.32
N PHE A 42 9.22 16.89 -5.27
CA PHE A 42 8.12 17.24 -4.38
C PHE A 42 8.68 17.20 -2.97
N SER A 43 8.87 18.37 -2.37
CA SER A 43 9.13 18.51 -0.95
C SER A 43 7.86 18.03 -0.24
N ARG A 44 7.88 16.81 0.31
CA ARG A 44 6.81 16.31 1.17
C ARG A 44 6.74 17.24 2.38
N SER A 45 5.65 17.95 2.53
CA SER A 45 5.42 18.78 3.73
C SER A 45 4.92 17.87 4.85
N PHE A 46 5.79 17.56 5.80
CA PHE A 46 5.37 16.91 7.05
C PHE A 46 4.68 17.93 7.93
N ASN A 47 3.56 17.57 8.53
CA ASN A 47 3.02 18.29 9.67
C ASN A 47 3.97 18.04 10.86
N VAL A 48 5.02 18.86 10.93
CA VAL A 48 5.95 18.88 12.08
C VAL A 48 5.15 19.42 13.25
N SER A 49 4.86 18.56 14.22
CA SER A 49 4.43 19.02 15.53
C SER A 49 5.49 20.01 16.04
N GLN A 50 5.10 20.99 16.83
CA GLN A 50 6.00 22.08 17.32
C GLN A 50 7.24 21.58 18.11
N ASN A 51 7.50 20.28 18.19
CA ASN A 51 8.51 19.60 19.01
C ASN A 51 9.44 18.63 18.27
N GLY A 52 9.81 18.86 17.02
CA GLY A 52 10.85 18.07 16.36
C GLY A 52 10.36 17.13 15.23
N LEU A 53 11.28 16.36 14.64
CA LEU A 53 10.99 15.38 13.58
C LEU A 53 10.12 14.23 14.09
N PRO A 54 9.26 13.62 13.26
CA PRO A 54 8.55 12.39 13.63
C PRO A 54 9.52 11.26 13.98
N VAL A 55 9.20 10.50 15.02
CA VAL A 55 10.04 9.40 15.52
C VAL A 55 9.62 8.10 14.85
N VAL A 56 10.54 7.47 14.13
CA VAL A 56 10.40 6.13 13.55
C VAL A 56 11.21 5.14 14.39
N LEU A 57 10.51 4.26 15.11
CA LEU A 57 11.12 3.22 15.93
C LEU A 57 11.28 1.94 15.12
N ILE A 58 12.50 1.44 14.99
CA ILE A 58 12.82 0.16 14.34
C ILE A 58 13.05 -0.89 15.42
N ALA A 59 12.22 -1.93 15.46
CA ALA A 59 12.22 -2.93 16.52
C ALA A 59 12.83 -4.27 16.10
N ASP A 60 13.06 -4.47 14.80
CA ASP A 60 13.72 -5.67 14.26
C ASP A 60 14.93 -5.29 13.40
N LYS A 61 15.80 -6.26 13.14
CA LYS A 61 16.94 -6.05 12.25
C LYS A 61 16.49 -5.81 10.82
N LEU A 62 16.69 -4.61 10.31
CA LEU A 62 16.40 -4.18 8.94
C LEU A 62 17.69 -3.85 8.17
N ALA A 63 17.61 -3.86 6.85
CA ALA A 63 18.72 -3.47 5.98
C ALA A 63 19.00 -1.95 6.07
N GLN A 64 20.25 -1.56 5.80
CA GLN A 64 20.63 -0.14 5.77
C GLN A 64 19.83 0.66 4.74
N SER A 65 19.48 0.04 3.61
CA SER A 65 18.61 0.62 2.57
C SER A 65 17.26 1.12 3.09
N THR A 66 16.73 0.49 4.16
CA THR A 66 15.49 0.96 4.83
C THR A 66 15.71 2.31 5.52
N VAL A 67 16.83 2.45 6.23
CA VAL A 67 17.19 3.70 6.92
C VAL A 67 17.47 4.80 5.91
N ASP A 68 18.20 4.46 4.85
CA ASP A 68 18.53 5.40 3.78
C ASP A 68 17.25 5.89 3.07
N ALA A 69 16.25 5.02 2.90
CA ALA A 69 14.95 5.37 2.30
C ALA A 69 14.10 6.27 3.21
N LEU A 70 14.22 6.16 4.55
CA LEU A 70 13.56 7.07 5.48
C LEU A 70 14.12 8.50 5.40
N GLY A 71 15.40 8.66 5.08
CA GLY A 71 16.07 9.97 4.93
C GLY A 71 16.13 10.77 6.23
N ASP A 72 16.32 12.09 6.09
CA ASP A 72 16.54 13.05 7.19
C ASP A 72 15.23 13.69 7.67
N GLN A 73 14.09 13.28 7.13
CA GLN A 73 12.77 13.85 7.44
C GLN A 73 12.17 13.27 8.72
N VAL A 74 12.80 12.24 9.29
CA VAL A 74 12.37 11.53 10.49
C VAL A 74 13.56 11.28 11.42
N GLU A 75 13.29 11.12 12.71
CA GLU A 75 14.26 10.64 13.68
C GLU A 75 14.15 9.11 13.79
N VAL A 76 15.20 8.39 13.37
CA VAL A 76 15.24 6.93 13.44
C VAL A 76 15.82 6.51 14.79
N ARG A 77 15.07 5.67 15.52
CA ARG A 77 15.51 5.02 16.78
C ARG A 77 15.43 3.51 16.65
N TRP A 78 16.26 2.81 17.42
CA TRP A 78 16.33 1.35 17.45
C TRP A 78 15.98 0.82 18.83
N VAL A 79 15.30 -0.34 18.86
CA VAL A 79 15.02 -1.09 20.08
C VAL A 79 15.14 -2.59 19.80
N ASP A 80 15.48 -3.38 20.80
CA ASP A 80 15.36 -4.84 20.74
C ASP A 80 13.89 -5.23 20.93
N GLY A 81 13.16 -5.44 19.83
CA GLY A 81 11.72 -5.69 19.83
C GLY A 81 11.27 -6.94 20.60
N PRO A 82 11.99 -8.08 20.53
CA PRO A 82 11.75 -9.23 21.40
C PRO A 82 11.89 -8.93 22.89
N ASN A 83 12.67 -7.92 23.29
CA ASN A 83 12.76 -7.45 24.67
C ASN A 83 11.53 -6.60 25.04
N ARG A 84 10.47 -7.27 25.47
CA ARG A 84 9.16 -6.67 25.73
C ARG A 84 9.19 -5.41 26.60
N PRO A 85 9.89 -5.37 27.77
CA PRO A 85 9.94 -4.16 28.59
C PRO A 85 10.59 -2.96 27.91
N GLU A 86 11.62 -3.20 27.09
CA GLU A 86 12.28 -2.14 26.33
C GLU A 86 11.38 -1.63 25.19
N LEU A 87 10.69 -2.52 24.47
CA LEU A 87 9.77 -2.18 23.43
C LEU A 87 8.63 -1.28 23.95
N LEU A 88 7.97 -1.68 25.05
CA LEU A 88 6.87 -0.91 25.65
C LEU A 88 7.30 0.49 26.10
N LYS A 89 8.53 0.62 26.57
CA LYS A 89 9.10 1.93 26.94
C LYS A 89 9.41 2.77 25.72
N ALA A 90 10.01 2.17 24.67
CA ALA A 90 10.48 2.91 23.50
C ALA A 90 9.33 3.35 22.59
N VAL A 91 8.22 2.58 22.53
CA VAL A 91 7.10 2.89 21.62
C VAL A 91 6.24 4.06 22.10
N ALA A 92 6.38 4.48 23.36
CA ALA A 92 5.51 5.48 23.99
C ALA A 92 5.55 6.88 23.32
N ASP A 93 6.63 7.23 22.66
CA ASP A 93 6.79 8.51 21.95
C ASP A 93 7.03 8.34 20.43
N ALA A 94 6.88 7.11 19.92
CA ALA A 94 7.04 6.80 18.50
C ALA A 94 5.81 7.22 17.67
N ASP A 95 6.06 7.84 16.52
CA ASP A 95 5.03 8.13 15.51
C ASP A 95 4.84 6.98 14.52
N ALA A 96 5.88 6.17 14.30
CA ALA A 96 5.85 4.97 13.46
C ALA A 96 6.68 3.83 14.08
N LEU A 97 6.22 2.60 13.88
CA LEU A 97 6.91 1.38 14.33
C LEU A 97 7.18 0.48 13.13
N LEU A 98 8.47 0.15 12.89
CA LEU A 98 8.91 -0.78 11.88
C LEU A 98 9.31 -2.11 12.50
N VAL A 99 8.71 -3.20 12.03
CA VAL A 99 8.94 -4.57 12.50
C VAL A 99 9.18 -5.56 11.35
N ARG A 100 9.69 -6.74 11.69
CA ARG A 100 9.67 -7.94 10.85
C ARG A 100 8.87 -9.05 11.55
N SER A 101 9.44 -10.24 11.63
CA SER A 101 8.78 -11.42 12.21
C SER A 101 9.12 -11.68 13.68
N ALA A 102 10.20 -11.09 14.22
CA ALA A 102 10.65 -11.38 15.59
C ALA A 102 9.89 -10.56 16.65
N THR A 103 9.39 -9.36 16.28
CA THR A 103 8.63 -8.49 17.19
C THR A 103 7.12 -8.69 17.01
N THR A 104 6.42 -8.98 18.10
CA THR A 104 4.95 -9.04 18.13
C THR A 104 4.38 -7.69 18.52
N VAL A 105 3.46 -7.18 17.68
CA VAL A 105 2.70 -5.94 17.88
C VAL A 105 1.26 -6.30 18.22
N ASP A 106 1.04 -6.54 19.50
CA ASP A 106 -0.28 -6.87 20.04
C ASP A 106 -0.95 -5.63 20.67
N ARG A 107 -2.15 -5.86 21.25
CA ARG A 107 -2.93 -4.81 21.93
C ARG A 107 -2.14 -4.08 23.02
N GLU A 108 -1.21 -4.74 23.72
CA GLU A 108 -0.43 -4.11 24.78
C GLU A 108 0.58 -3.12 24.21
N VAL A 109 1.30 -3.49 23.12
CA VAL A 109 2.22 -2.57 22.43
C VAL A 109 1.48 -1.37 21.88
N LEU A 110 0.34 -1.60 21.23
CA LEU A 110 -0.49 -0.54 20.67
C LEU A 110 -0.99 0.41 21.77
N ALA A 111 -1.49 -0.12 22.89
CA ALA A 111 -1.95 0.68 24.02
C ALA A 111 -0.82 1.53 24.67
N ALA A 112 0.44 1.05 24.60
CA ALA A 112 1.62 1.78 25.09
C ALA A 112 2.08 2.89 24.11
N ALA A 113 1.50 2.99 22.93
CA ALA A 113 1.95 3.85 21.83
C ALA A 113 0.90 4.92 21.44
N PRO A 114 0.62 5.93 22.29
CA PRO A 114 -0.47 6.88 22.06
C PRO A 114 -0.28 7.83 20.88
N LYS A 115 0.94 7.95 20.34
CA LYS A 115 1.28 8.79 19.20
C LYS A 115 1.41 8.01 17.88
N LEU A 116 1.31 6.68 17.96
CA LEU A 116 1.59 5.81 16.82
C LEU A 116 0.55 6.01 15.70
N LYS A 117 1.03 6.30 14.51
CA LYS A 117 0.20 6.50 13.30
C LYS A 117 0.22 5.29 12.39
N ILE A 118 1.35 4.58 12.34
CA ILE A 118 1.55 3.44 11.46
C ILE A 118 2.47 2.38 12.06
N VAL A 119 2.10 1.12 11.83
CA VAL A 119 2.98 -0.05 11.96
C VAL A 119 3.35 -0.51 10.55
N GLY A 120 4.62 -0.47 10.21
CA GLY A 120 5.16 -0.99 8.95
C GLY A 120 5.82 -2.35 9.17
N ARG A 121 5.29 -3.42 8.56
CA ARG A 121 5.89 -4.76 8.63
C ARG A 121 6.72 -5.04 7.39
N ALA A 122 8.06 -5.08 7.51
CA ALA A 122 8.98 -5.36 6.40
C ALA A 122 8.90 -6.85 5.98
N GLY A 123 7.91 -7.15 5.16
CA GLY A 123 7.59 -8.48 4.60
C GLY A 123 6.11 -8.62 4.30
N VAL A 124 5.67 -9.79 3.84
CA VAL A 124 4.32 -10.03 3.33
C VAL A 124 3.33 -10.42 4.44
N GLY A 125 3.68 -11.39 5.30
CA GLY A 125 2.78 -11.86 6.37
C GLY A 125 2.58 -10.80 7.45
N LEU A 126 1.47 -10.89 8.18
CA LEU A 126 1.10 -9.98 9.27
C LEU A 126 0.72 -10.74 10.54
N ASP A 127 1.12 -12.00 10.62
CA ASP A 127 0.76 -12.94 11.70
C ASP A 127 1.19 -12.44 13.09
N ASN A 128 2.18 -11.56 13.15
CA ASN A 128 2.71 -10.96 14.38
C ASN A 128 2.14 -9.55 14.69
N VAL A 129 1.11 -9.08 13.96
CA VAL A 129 0.47 -7.76 14.18
C VAL A 129 -1.02 -7.93 14.43
N ASP A 130 -1.53 -7.43 15.56
CA ASP A 130 -2.97 -7.36 15.86
C ASP A 130 -3.62 -6.23 15.06
N ILE A 131 -4.05 -6.57 13.82
CA ILE A 131 -4.67 -5.62 12.90
C ILE A 131 -5.97 -5.04 13.47
N ALA A 132 -6.75 -5.85 14.19
CA ALA A 132 -8.01 -5.40 14.77
C ALA A 132 -7.79 -4.35 15.86
N ALA A 133 -6.84 -4.60 16.78
CA ALA A 133 -6.48 -3.65 17.82
C ALA A 133 -5.85 -2.36 17.24
N ALA A 134 -5.03 -2.47 16.19
CA ALA A 134 -4.48 -1.31 15.48
C ALA A 134 -5.59 -0.45 14.86
N THR A 135 -6.58 -1.09 14.23
CA THR A 135 -7.74 -0.41 13.62
C THR A 135 -8.59 0.31 14.66
N GLU A 136 -8.87 -0.33 15.80
CA GLU A 136 -9.62 0.28 16.92
C GLU A 136 -8.95 1.56 17.44
N GLN A 137 -7.61 1.62 17.38
CA GLN A 137 -6.82 2.78 17.83
C GLN A 137 -6.52 3.80 16.71
N GLY A 138 -7.02 3.56 15.49
CA GLY A 138 -6.75 4.41 14.34
C GLY A 138 -5.32 4.31 13.79
N VAL A 139 -4.56 3.29 14.20
CA VAL A 139 -3.21 3.02 13.74
C VAL A 139 -3.25 2.27 12.42
N MET A 140 -2.58 2.80 11.41
CA MET A 140 -2.45 2.15 10.10
C MET A 140 -1.50 0.94 10.21
N VAL A 141 -1.79 -0.13 9.47
CA VAL A 141 -0.90 -1.27 9.32
C VAL A 141 -0.58 -1.44 7.84
N ALA A 142 0.69 -1.38 7.48
CA ALA A 142 1.16 -1.59 6.12
C ALA A 142 2.22 -2.71 6.08
N ASN A 143 2.25 -3.43 4.96
CA ASN A 143 3.25 -4.46 4.70
C ASN A 143 3.92 -4.24 3.33
N ALA A 144 4.79 -5.17 2.91
CA ALA A 144 5.43 -5.16 1.59
C ALA A 144 4.99 -6.40 0.78
N PRO A 145 3.78 -6.40 0.18
CA PRO A 145 3.13 -7.60 -0.34
C PRO A 145 3.81 -8.18 -1.58
N THR A 146 4.63 -7.41 -2.29
CA THR A 146 5.31 -7.84 -3.52
C THR A 146 6.80 -8.08 -3.35
N SER A 147 7.37 -7.75 -2.19
CA SER A 147 8.81 -7.71 -1.95
C SER A 147 9.53 -9.05 -2.14
N ASN A 148 8.88 -10.17 -1.81
CA ASN A 148 9.50 -11.50 -1.78
C ASN A 148 8.99 -12.46 -2.88
N ILE A 149 8.18 -12.02 -3.85
CA ILE A 149 7.57 -12.89 -4.87
C ILE A 149 8.63 -13.74 -5.58
N HIS A 150 9.74 -13.12 -6.00
CA HIS A 150 10.82 -13.84 -6.67
C HIS A 150 11.52 -14.82 -5.75
N SER A 151 11.87 -14.39 -4.55
CA SER A 151 12.61 -15.22 -3.58
C SER A 151 11.80 -16.44 -3.12
N ALA A 152 10.52 -16.25 -2.80
CA ALA A 152 9.63 -17.33 -2.40
C ALA A 152 9.41 -18.36 -3.56
N CYS A 153 9.25 -17.85 -4.79
CA CYS A 153 9.16 -18.71 -5.96
C CYS A 153 10.45 -19.53 -6.17
N GLU A 154 11.61 -18.91 -6.08
CA GLU A 154 12.91 -19.57 -6.23
C GLU A 154 13.17 -20.59 -5.12
N HIS A 155 12.77 -20.27 -3.90
CA HIS A 155 12.89 -21.18 -2.77
C HIS A 155 11.99 -22.41 -2.94
N ALA A 156 10.73 -22.23 -3.37
CA ALA A 156 9.83 -23.35 -3.67
C ALA A 156 10.39 -24.26 -4.79
N ILE A 157 10.97 -23.69 -5.85
CA ILE A 157 11.64 -24.44 -6.92
C ILE A 157 12.87 -25.18 -6.36
N SER A 158 13.65 -24.53 -5.49
CA SER A 158 14.82 -25.15 -4.86
C SER A 158 14.43 -26.34 -3.98
N LEU A 159 13.36 -26.24 -3.19
CA LEU A 159 12.81 -27.34 -2.42
C LEU A 159 12.33 -28.46 -3.33
N LEU A 160 11.61 -28.16 -4.41
CA LEU A 160 11.13 -29.15 -5.37
C LEU A 160 12.30 -29.94 -5.97
N LEU A 161 13.31 -29.27 -6.49
CA LEU A 161 14.48 -29.92 -7.10
C LEU A 161 15.32 -30.68 -6.07
N SER A 162 15.49 -30.14 -4.87
CA SER A 162 16.23 -30.79 -3.78
C SER A 162 15.54 -32.07 -3.30
N THR A 163 14.21 -32.05 -3.17
CA THR A 163 13.42 -33.24 -2.80
C THR A 163 13.42 -34.25 -3.92
N ALA A 164 13.16 -33.85 -5.17
CA ALA A 164 13.15 -34.73 -6.33
C ALA A 164 14.46 -35.52 -6.51
N ARG A 165 15.59 -34.90 -6.15
CA ARG A 165 16.94 -35.44 -6.32
C ARG A 165 17.62 -35.84 -5.00
N GLN A 166 16.94 -35.72 -3.86
CA GLN A 166 17.43 -36.07 -2.51
C GLN A 166 18.79 -35.42 -2.20
N ILE A 167 18.97 -34.15 -2.62
CA ILE A 167 20.26 -33.45 -2.60
C ILE A 167 20.82 -33.30 -1.17
N PRO A 168 20.06 -32.87 -0.13
CA PRO A 168 20.61 -32.69 1.21
C PRO A 168 21.10 -34.01 1.83
N ALA A 169 20.34 -35.09 1.67
CA ALA A 169 20.73 -36.40 2.20
C ALA A 169 21.99 -36.97 1.48
N ALA A 170 22.08 -36.76 0.16
CA ALA A 170 23.26 -37.16 -0.62
C ALA A 170 24.51 -36.36 -0.22
N ASP A 171 24.38 -35.02 -0.03
CA ASP A 171 25.47 -34.16 0.44
C ASP A 171 25.93 -34.58 1.84
N GLN A 172 24.99 -34.79 2.79
CA GLN A 172 25.30 -35.22 4.14
C GLN A 172 26.07 -36.56 4.15
N THR A 173 25.63 -37.54 3.36
CA THR A 173 26.29 -38.85 3.26
C THR A 173 27.72 -38.71 2.76
N LEU A 174 27.94 -37.88 1.71
CA LEU A 174 29.27 -37.70 1.17
C LEU A 174 30.21 -36.95 2.13
N ARG A 175 29.69 -35.98 2.91
CA ARG A 175 30.44 -35.27 3.99
C ARG A 175 30.83 -36.18 5.15
N GLN A 176 30.10 -37.28 5.32
CA GLN A 176 30.42 -38.37 6.24
C GLN A 176 31.46 -39.37 5.66
N HIS A 177 32.04 -39.07 4.50
CA HIS A 177 32.99 -39.91 3.76
C HIS A 177 32.40 -41.24 3.28
N GLU A 178 31.08 -41.29 3.08
CA GLU A 178 30.39 -42.48 2.60
C GLU A 178 29.96 -42.32 1.12
N TRP A 179 30.32 -43.30 0.27
CA TRP A 179 29.95 -43.30 -1.16
C TRP A 179 28.77 -44.25 -1.40
N LYS A 180 27.52 -43.72 -1.19
CA LYS A 180 26.29 -44.54 -1.30
C LYS A 180 25.47 -44.19 -2.56
N ARG A 181 26.08 -44.18 -3.74
CA ARG A 181 25.46 -43.75 -5.01
C ARG A 181 24.12 -44.47 -5.29
N SER A 182 24.01 -45.74 -5.00
CA SER A 182 22.80 -46.56 -5.28
C SER A 182 21.62 -46.25 -4.36
N SER A 183 21.83 -45.53 -3.25
CA SER A 183 20.78 -45.16 -2.31
C SER A 183 19.98 -43.93 -2.77
N PHE A 184 20.51 -43.17 -3.73
CA PHE A 184 19.91 -41.89 -4.17
C PHE A 184 19.39 -42.04 -5.59
N ASN A 185 18.13 -42.50 -5.73
CA ASN A 185 17.46 -42.67 -7.02
C ASN A 185 16.35 -41.61 -7.15
N GLY A 186 16.69 -40.45 -7.76
CA GLY A 186 15.80 -39.30 -7.92
C GLY A 186 14.74 -39.46 -8.99
N VAL A 187 13.97 -38.38 -9.18
CA VAL A 187 12.95 -38.22 -10.21
C VAL A 187 13.31 -37.04 -11.10
N GLU A 188 13.15 -37.20 -12.41
CA GLU A 188 13.20 -36.09 -13.36
C GLU A 188 11.88 -35.33 -13.35
N ILE A 189 11.94 -34.00 -13.57
CA ILE A 189 10.72 -33.19 -13.69
C ILE A 189 10.30 -33.02 -15.16
N PHE A 190 11.16 -33.28 -16.10
CA PHE A 190 10.84 -33.28 -17.54
C PHE A 190 9.64 -34.16 -17.84
N GLY A 191 8.66 -33.64 -18.60
CA GLY A 191 7.44 -34.32 -18.98
C GLY A 191 6.49 -34.65 -17.83
N LYS A 192 6.72 -34.13 -16.61
CA LYS A 192 5.87 -34.36 -15.45
C LYS A 192 4.75 -33.34 -15.35
N THR A 193 3.74 -33.68 -14.56
CA THR A 193 2.64 -32.76 -14.24
C THR A 193 2.88 -32.09 -12.89
N ILE A 194 2.84 -30.75 -12.89
CA ILE A 194 2.98 -29.92 -11.71
C ILE A 194 1.61 -29.34 -11.35
N GLY A 195 1.14 -29.60 -10.14
CA GLY A 195 -0.07 -29.00 -9.58
C GLY A 195 0.28 -27.77 -8.73
N ILE A 196 -0.31 -26.64 -9.04
CA ILE A 196 -0.13 -25.37 -8.31
C ILE A 196 -1.42 -25.06 -7.57
N VAL A 197 -1.36 -25.04 -6.25
CA VAL A 197 -2.50 -24.72 -5.38
C VAL A 197 -2.34 -23.29 -4.87
N GLY A 198 -3.15 -22.37 -5.42
CA GLY A 198 -2.99 -20.92 -5.31
C GLY A 198 -2.29 -20.30 -6.53
N PHE A 199 -3.07 -19.66 -7.41
CA PHE A 199 -2.60 -19.10 -8.69
C PHE A 199 -2.45 -17.57 -8.65
N GLY A 200 -2.01 -17.05 -7.50
CA GLY A 200 -1.62 -15.66 -7.29
C GLY A 200 -0.27 -15.31 -7.95
N HIS A 201 0.36 -14.22 -7.50
CA HIS A 201 1.64 -13.75 -8.09
C HIS A 201 2.75 -14.81 -8.06
N ILE A 202 2.93 -15.51 -6.92
CA ILE A 202 3.97 -16.53 -6.78
C ILE A 202 3.63 -17.76 -7.63
N GLY A 203 2.37 -18.26 -7.60
CA GLY A 203 1.95 -19.41 -8.37
C GLY A 203 2.08 -19.20 -9.88
N GLN A 204 1.72 -18.02 -10.39
CA GLN A 204 1.90 -17.66 -11.81
C GLN A 204 3.39 -17.60 -12.20
N LEU A 205 4.24 -17.00 -11.36
CA LEU A 205 5.67 -16.94 -11.61
C LEU A 205 6.30 -18.34 -11.58
N PHE A 206 5.85 -19.19 -10.64
CA PHE A 206 6.27 -20.58 -10.54
C PHE A 206 5.89 -21.36 -11.82
N ALA A 207 4.64 -21.23 -12.29
CA ALA A 207 4.18 -21.84 -13.55
C ALA A 207 5.06 -21.40 -14.73
N GLN A 208 5.32 -20.11 -14.87
CA GLN A 208 6.15 -19.56 -15.94
C GLN A 208 7.57 -20.13 -15.93
N ARG A 209 8.17 -20.30 -14.75
CA ARG A 209 9.53 -20.85 -14.62
C ARG A 209 9.58 -22.35 -14.86
N LEU A 210 8.60 -23.09 -14.35
CA LEU A 210 8.55 -24.55 -14.50
C LEU A 210 8.13 -25.00 -15.91
N SER A 211 7.43 -24.17 -16.68
CA SER A 211 7.16 -24.46 -18.10
C SER A 211 8.44 -24.63 -18.93
N ALA A 212 9.53 -23.95 -18.54
CA ALA A 212 10.84 -24.10 -19.18
C ALA A 212 11.49 -25.49 -18.99
N PHE A 213 10.99 -26.29 -18.05
CA PHE A 213 11.36 -27.68 -17.85
C PHE A 213 10.48 -28.65 -18.66
N GLU A 214 9.68 -28.16 -19.60
CA GLU A 214 8.77 -28.95 -20.44
C GLU A 214 7.76 -29.76 -19.62
N THR A 215 7.23 -29.16 -18.55
CA THR A 215 6.22 -29.75 -17.66
C THR A 215 4.82 -29.37 -18.11
N THR A 216 3.83 -30.20 -17.76
CA THR A 216 2.40 -29.84 -17.82
C THR A 216 2.01 -29.17 -16.52
N ILE A 217 1.35 -28.00 -16.59
CA ILE A 217 0.98 -27.23 -15.40
C ILE A 217 -0.54 -27.27 -15.20
N LEU A 218 -0.97 -27.75 -14.03
CA LEU A 218 -2.33 -27.64 -13.53
C LEU A 218 -2.36 -26.59 -12.42
N ALA A 219 -3.48 -25.87 -12.28
CA ALA A 219 -3.66 -24.98 -11.15
C ALA A 219 -5.07 -25.05 -10.56
N TYR A 220 -5.14 -24.90 -9.26
CA TYR A 220 -6.37 -24.71 -8.49
C TYR A 220 -6.32 -23.37 -7.78
N ASP A 221 -7.29 -22.50 -8.07
CA ASP A 221 -7.53 -21.25 -7.35
C ASP A 221 -8.95 -20.78 -7.69
N PRO A 222 -9.87 -20.68 -6.71
CA PRO A 222 -11.27 -20.24 -6.96
C PRO A 222 -11.37 -18.84 -7.55
N TYR A 223 -10.34 -18.01 -7.39
CA TYR A 223 -10.29 -16.62 -7.83
C TYR A 223 -9.39 -16.40 -9.05
N ALA A 224 -8.86 -17.47 -9.65
CA ALA A 224 -7.97 -17.37 -10.80
C ALA A 224 -8.67 -16.77 -12.02
N ASN A 225 -7.98 -15.89 -12.73
CA ASN A 225 -8.45 -15.38 -14.03
C ASN A 225 -8.18 -16.43 -15.12
N PRO A 226 -9.22 -17.02 -15.77
CA PRO A 226 -9.03 -18.08 -16.76
C PRO A 226 -8.26 -17.62 -18.01
N ALA A 227 -8.44 -16.36 -18.43
CA ALA A 227 -7.71 -15.83 -19.58
C ALA A 227 -6.19 -15.73 -19.27
N ARG A 228 -5.84 -15.34 -18.04
CA ARG A 228 -4.46 -15.28 -17.59
C ARG A 228 -3.83 -16.67 -17.48
N ALA A 229 -4.54 -17.66 -16.95
CA ALA A 229 -4.09 -19.06 -16.91
C ALA A 229 -3.82 -19.60 -18.33
N ALA A 230 -4.74 -19.38 -19.26
CA ALA A 230 -4.59 -19.79 -20.65
C ALA A 230 -3.37 -19.14 -21.34
N GLN A 231 -3.11 -17.85 -21.08
CA GLN A 231 -1.92 -17.15 -21.59
C GLN A 231 -0.61 -17.79 -21.10
N LEU A 232 -0.60 -18.34 -19.88
CA LEU A 232 0.55 -19.01 -19.30
C LEU A 232 0.63 -20.49 -19.64
N GLY A 233 -0.32 -21.02 -20.44
CA GLY A 233 -0.40 -22.42 -20.80
C GLY A 233 -0.77 -23.34 -19.62
N VAL A 234 -1.52 -22.81 -18.64
CA VAL A 234 -1.93 -23.50 -17.41
C VAL A 234 -3.38 -23.95 -17.53
N GLU A 235 -3.63 -25.22 -17.22
CA GLU A 235 -4.97 -25.80 -17.09
C GLU A 235 -5.52 -25.55 -15.69
N LEU A 236 -6.66 -24.85 -15.57
CA LEU A 236 -7.37 -24.72 -14.31
C LEU A 236 -8.26 -25.96 -14.07
N THR A 237 -8.21 -26.51 -12.86
CA THR A 237 -9.00 -27.66 -12.46
C THR A 237 -9.40 -27.58 -10.97
N ASP A 238 -10.24 -28.51 -10.50
CA ASP A 238 -10.53 -28.64 -9.08
C ASP A 238 -9.37 -29.29 -8.29
N LEU A 239 -9.39 -29.12 -6.97
CA LEU A 239 -8.30 -29.56 -6.09
C LEU A 239 -8.11 -31.07 -6.11
N GLU A 240 -9.20 -31.84 -6.12
CA GLU A 240 -9.11 -33.31 -6.10
C GLU A 240 -8.54 -33.85 -7.41
N ASP A 241 -8.97 -33.32 -8.56
CA ASP A 241 -8.41 -33.70 -9.87
C ASP A 241 -6.93 -33.30 -9.97
N LEU A 242 -6.58 -32.10 -9.46
CA LEU A 242 -5.19 -31.66 -9.41
C LEU A 242 -4.29 -32.66 -8.65
N VAL A 243 -4.65 -33.01 -7.40
CA VAL A 243 -3.82 -33.91 -6.59
C VAL A 243 -3.79 -35.35 -7.14
N ALA A 244 -4.85 -35.78 -7.82
CA ALA A 244 -4.89 -37.11 -8.46
C ALA A 244 -4.02 -37.22 -9.72
N ARG A 245 -3.78 -36.10 -10.42
CA ARG A 245 -3.03 -36.04 -11.69
C ARG A 245 -1.58 -35.59 -11.55
N ALA A 246 -1.29 -34.72 -10.59
CA ALA A 246 0.01 -34.10 -10.46
C ALA A 246 1.08 -35.07 -9.92
N ASP A 247 2.29 -35.03 -10.49
CA ASP A 247 3.48 -35.71 -9.96
C ASP A 247 4.10 -34.88 -8.82
N PHE A 248 3.98 -33.56 -8.89
CA PHE A 248 4.45 -32.61 -7.89
C PHE A 248 3.32 -31.63 -7.58
N VAL A 249 3.11 -31.32 -6.31
CA VAL A 249 2.16 -30.29 -5.87
C VAL A 249 2.92 -29.22 -5.11
N THR A 250 2.68 -27.96 -5.43
CA THR A 250 3.23 -26.80 -4.72
C THR A 250 2.12 -25.89 -4.25
N ILE A 251 2.23 -25.40 -3.00
CA ILE A 251 1.18 -24.62 -2.34
C ILE A 251 1.63 -23.17 -2.24
N HIS A 252 0.74 -22.25 -2.66
CA HIS A 252 0.96 -20.78 -2.66
C HIS A 252 -0.28 -20.04 -2.17
N LEU A 253 -0.96 -20.57 -1.17
CA LEU A 253 -2.16 -20.00 -0.55
C LEU A 253 -1.83 -19.28 0.78
N PRO A 254 -2.60 -18.25 1.18
CA PRO A 254 -2.61 -17.77 2.55
C PRO A 254 -3.29 -18.80 3.48
N LYS A 255 -2.97 -18.76 4.79
CA LYS A 255 -3.70 -19.49 5.82
C LYS A 255 -4.96 -18.69 6.19
N THR A 256 -6.12 -19.23 5.88
CA THR A 256 -7.43 -18.69 6.25
C THR A 256 -8.24 -19.78 6.95
N LYS A 257 -9.48 -19.50 7.35
CA LYS A 257 -10.36 -20.52 7.92
C LYS A 257 -10.71 -21.62 6.91
N GLU A 258 -10.76 -21.26 5.62
CA GLU A 258 -11.12 -22.14 4.51
C GLU A 258 -9.92 -22.98 4.04
N THR A 259 -8.70 -22.48 4.19
CA THR A 259 -7.48 -23.15 3.70
C THR A 259 -6.71 -23.88 4.79
N ALA A 260 -6.98 -23.61 6.07
CA ALA A 260 -6.35 -24.32 7.18
C ALA A 260 -6.70 -25.82 7.14
N GLY A 261 -5.67 -26.68 7.17
CA GLY A 261 -5.82 -28.14 7.10
C GLY A 261 -6.35 -28.65 5.75
N MET A 262 -6.28 -27.86 4.68
CA MET A 262 -6.78 -28.23 3.36
C MET A 262 -6.16 -29.53 2.83
N PHE A 263 -4.90 -29.78 3.14
CA PHE A 263 -4.23 -31.05 2.83
C PHE A 263 -4.28 -31.98 4.04
N ASP A 264 -5.43 -32.54 4.29
CA ASP A 264 -5.69 -33.54 5.32
C ASP A 264 -5.43 -34.96 4.84
N ALA A 265 -5.65 -35.95 5.71
CA ALA A 265 -5.45 -37.37 5.38
C ALA A 265 -6.34 -37.83 4.24
N GLU A 266 -7.57 -37.31 4.09
CA GLU A 266 -8.49 -37.69 3.03
C GLU A 266 -7.99 -37.20 1.66
N LEU A 267 -7.57 -35.93 1.56
CA LEU A 267 -7.03 -35.37 0.32
C LEU A 267 -5.69 -36.03 -0.04
N LEU A 268 -4.80 -36.27 0.94
CA LEU A 268 -3.53 -36.96 0.73
C LEU A 268 -3.72 -38.39 0.23
N ALA A 269 -4.78 -39.11 0.66
CA ALA A 269 -5.10 -40.44 0.16
C ALA A 269 -5.55 -40.45 -1.31
N LYS A 270 -6.09 -39.33 -1.83
CA LYS A 270 -6.46 -39.18 -3.25
C LYS A 270 -5.27 -38.80 -4.14
N ALA A 271 -4.14 -38.44 -3.53
CA ALA A 271 -2.94 -38.02 -4.25
C ALA A 271 -2.40 -39.13 -5.17
N LYS A 272 -1.80 -38.72 -6.28
CA LYS A 272 -1.11 -39.64 -7.20
C LYS A 272 0.01 -40.35 -6.46
N LYS A 273 0.03 -41.71 -6.54
CA LYS A 273 1.09 -42.47 -5.86
C LYS A 273 2.48 -42.04 -6.32
N GLY A 274 3.34 -41.73 -5.34
CA GLY A 274 4.70 -41.25 -5.58
C GLY A 274 4.81 -39.76 -5.82
N GLN A 275 3.74 -39.01 -5.51
CA GLN A 275 3.71 -37.53 -5.56
C GLN A 275 4.71 -36.92 -4.58
N ILE A 276 5.23 -35.74 -4.92
CA ILE A 276 6.04 -34.91 -4.04
C ILE A 276 5.26 -33.63 -3.74
N ILE A 277 5.22 -33.24 -2.46
CA ILE A 277 4.48 -32.05 -1.98
C ILE A 277 5.45 -30.97 -1.48
N ILE A 278 5.23 -29.72 -1.93
CA ILE A 278 6.05 -28.58 -1.56
C ILE A 278 5.18 -27.54 -0.87
N ASN A 279 5.57 -27.16 0.35
CA ASN A 279 4.94 -26.08 1.09
C ASN A 279 5.98 -25.04 1.54
N ALA A 280 6.07 -23.93 0.82
CA ALA A 280 6.83 -22.76 1.17
C ALA A 280 5.91 -21.51 1.33
N ALA A 281 4.62 -21.76 1.68
CA ALA A 281 3.60 -20.72 1.81
C ALA A 281 3.30 -20.39 3.27
N ARG A 282 2.55 -21.28 3.94
CA ARG A 282 2.17 -21.14 5.36
C ARG A 282 2.09 -22.50 6.05
N GLY A 283 2.50 -22.54 7.32
CA GLY A 283 2.24 -23.67 8.20
C GLY A 283 0.75 -23.87 8.46
N GLY A 284 0.35 -25.12 8.73
CA GLY A 284 -1.04 -25.49 8.99
C GLY A 284 -1.95 -25.53 7.76
N LEU A 285 -1.43 -25.40 6.53
CA LEU A 285 -2.15 -25.72 5.29
C LEU A 285 -2.17 -27.23 5.03
N VAL A 286 -1.14 -27.92 5.48
CA VAL A 286 -0.96 -29.37 5.38
C VAL A 286 -0.93 -29.94 6.79
N ASP A 287 -1.67 -31.00 7.02
CA ASP A 287 -1.55 -31.79 8.25
C ASP A 287 -0.22 -32.56 8.22
N GLU A 288 0.73 -32.13 9.08
CA GLU A 288 2.09 -32.65 9.12
C GLU A 288 2.12 -34.13 9.51
N GLN A 289 1.23 -34.58 10.42
CA GLN A 289 1.16 -35.98 10.81
C GLN A 289 0.59 -36.84 9.69
N ALA A 290 -0.50 -36.40 9.06
CA ALA A 290 -1.10 -37.13 7.94
C ALA A 290 -0.12 -37.27 6.75
N LEU A 291 0.66 -36.21 6.49
CA LEU A 291 1.70 -36.24 5.46
C LEU A 291 2.83 -37.21 5.84
N ALA A 292 3.28 -37.19 7.10
CA ALA A 292 4.30 -38.14 7.57
C ALA A 292 3.85 -39.59 7.41
N ASP A 293 2.60 -39.91 7.79
CA ASP A 293 2.00 -41.25 7.64
C ASP A 293 1.92 -41.63 6.14
N ALA A 294 1.53 -40.71 5.27
CA ALA A 294 1.47 -40.94 3.83
C ALA A 294 2.87 -41.18 3.20
N ILE A 295 3.92 -40.55 3.70
CA ILE A 295 5.30 -40.77 3.26
C ILE A 295 5.79 -42.14 3.78
N GLN A 296 5.58 -42.44 5.06
CA GLN A 296 5.99 -43.74 5.66
C GLN A 296 5.30 -44.92 4.99
N SER A 297 4.05 -44.77 4.56
CA SER A 297 3.33 -45.80 3.80
C SER A 297 3.85 -45.97 2.36
N GLY A 298 4.69 -45.07 1.86
CA GLY A 298 5.17 -45.02 0.49
C GLY A 298 4.12 -44.57 -0.54
N HIS A 299 3.00 -44.00 -0.09
CA HIS A 299 2.00 -43.39 -0.98
C HIS A 299 2.51 -42.05 -1.54
N ILE A 300 2.96 -41.17 -0.67
CA ILE A 300 3.69 -39.94 -1.02
C ILE A 300 5.19 -40.27 -1.03
N ARG A 301 5.92 -39.75 -2.03
CA ARG A 301 7.35 -40.04 -2.20
C ARG A 301 8.23 -39.19 -1.27
N GLY A 302 7.82 -37.98 -0.96
CA GLY A 302 8.58 -37.05 -0.14
C GLY A 302 7.99 -35.65 -0.16
N ALA A 303 8.58 -34.76 0.60
CA ALA A 303 8.10 -33.39 0.70
C ALA A 303 9.23 -32.35 0.86
N GLY A 304 8.96 -31.12 0.46
CA GLY A 304 9.82 -29.96 0.72
C GLY A 304 9.04 -28.93 1.54
N PHE A 305 9.50 -28.66 2.77
CA PHE A 305 8.78 -27.81 3.72
C PHE A 305 9.67 -26.68 4.24
N ASP A 306 9.15 -25.47 4.14
CA ASP A 306 9.79 -24.25 4.66
C ASP A 306 9.05 -23.68 5.88
N VAL A 307 7.80 -24.13 6.09
CA VAL A 307 6.86 -23.52 7.06
C VAL A 307 6.14 -24.59 7.87
N PHE A 308 5.85 -24.30 9.15
CA PHE A 308 5.29 -25.24 10.12
C PHE A 308 4.11 -24.63 10.86
N ASP A 309 3.23 -25.47 11.41
CA ASP A 309 2.02 -25.02 12.10
C ASP A 309 2.35 -24.11 13.30
N THR A 310 3.40 -24.44 14.02
CA THR A 310 3.96 -23.59 15.09
C THR A 310 5.39 -23.22 14.76
N GLU A 311 5.69 -21.93 14.73
CA GLU A 311 7.03 -21.37 14.49
C GLU A 311 7.48 -20.47 15.64
N PRO A 312 8.74 -20.53 16.08
CA PRO A 312 9.83 -21.43 15.65
C PRO A 312 9.54 -22.89 15.94
N CYS A 313 9.79 -23.76 14.94
CA CYS A 313 9.57 -25.20 15.03
C CYS A 313 10.90 -25.93 15.26
N THR A 314 10.98 -26.70 16.35
CA THR A 314 12.14 -27.55 16.67
C THR A 314 11.77 -29.03 16.77
N ASP A 315 10.48 -29.35 16.62
CA ASP A 315 9.94 -30.72 16.71
C ASP A 315 8.77 -30.86 15.74
N SER A 316 8.90 -31.72 14.73
CA SER A 316 7.87 -32.04 13.75
C SER A 316 8.03 -33.51 13.31
N PRO A 317 6.93 -34.25 13.08
CA PRO A 317 6.99 -35.61 12.54
C PRO A 317 7.71 -35.70 11.19
N LEU A 318 7.86 -34.60 10.49
CA LEU A 318 8.55 -34.52 9.20
C LEU A 318 10.09 -34.54 9.34
N PHE A 319 10.65 -34.19 10.50
CA PHE A 319 12.11 -34.07 10.68
C PHE A 319 12.83 -35.40 10.69
N GLU A 320 12.14 -36.48 11.06
CA GLU A 320 12.68 -37.85 11.10
C GLU A 320 12.65 -38.56 9.74
N LEU A 321 12.08 -37.93 8.71
CA LEU A 321 11.89 -38.55 7.40
C LEU A 321 12.98 -38.15 6.41
N PRO A 322 13.85 -39.07 5.96
CA PRO A 322 14.94 -38.74 5.03
C PRO A 322 14.44 -38.35 3.63
N GLU A 323 13.18 -38.59 3.30
CA GLU A 323 12.49 -38.19 2.07
C GLU A 323 12.02 -36.72 2.11
N VAL A 324 12.14 -36.07 3.28
CA VAL A 324 11.68 -34.68 3.47
C VAL A 324 12.87 -33.72 3.52
N VAL A 325 12.76 -32.63 2.78
CA VAL A 325 13.69 -31.49 2.82
C VAL A 325 13.03 -30.38 3.61
N VAL A 326 13.66 -29.94 4.69
CA VAL A 326 13.12 -28.89 5.57
C VAL A 326 14.04 -27.68 5.63
N THR A 327 13.43 -26.48 5.73
CA THR A 327 14.13 -25.21 5.91
C THR A 327 13.37 -24.33 6.91
N PRO A 328 14.05 -23.46 7.70
CA PRO A 328 13.43 -22.69 8.78
C PRO A 328 12.84 -21.37 8.29
N HIS A 329 11.80 -21.42 7.46
CA HIS A 329 11.03 -20.29 6.92
C HIS A 329 11.94 -19.29 6.18
N LEU A 330 12.61 -19.74 5.12
CA LEU A 330 13.59 -18.99 4.33
C LEU A 330 13.02 -18.36 3.04
N GLY A 331 11.76 -18.57 2.71
CA GLY A 331 11.16 -18.12 1.44
C GLY A 331 11.36 -16.62 1.14
N ALA A 332 11.45 -15.76 2.17
CA ALA A 332 11.74 -14.33 2.04
C ALA A 332 13.17 -13.95 2.47
N SER A 333 14.03 -14.92 2.82
CA SER A 333 15.34 -14.67 3.41
C SER A 333 16.44 -14.50 2.37
N THR A 334 16.27 -13.54 1.46
CA THR A 334 17.30 -13.08 0.53
C THR A 334 17.60 -11.61 0.76
N VAL A 335 18.81 -11.17 0.41
CA VAL A 335 19.24 -9.77 0.52
C VAL A 335 18.26 -8.87 -0.25
N GLU A 336 17.94 -9.25 -1.47
CA GLU A 336 17.09 -8.47 -2.37
C GLU A 336 15.64 -8.36 -1.88
N ALA A 337 15.09 -9.45 -1.29
CA ALA A 337 13.73 -9.39 -0.73
C ALA A 337 13.68 -8.53 0.52
N GLN A 338 14.72 -8.59 1.37
CA GLN A 338 14.82 -7.77 2.57
C GLN A 338 14.99 -6.30 2.24
N ASP A 339 15.82 -5.96 1.25
CA ASP A 339 16.01 -4.59 0.76
C ASP A 339 14.70 -4.02 0.21
N ARG A 340 14.02 -4.75 -0.69
CA ARG A 340 12.72 -4.31 -1.21
C ARG A 340 11.68 -4.14 -0.10
N ALA A 341 11.55 -5.11 0.78
CA ALA A 341 10.60 -5.02 1.88
C ALA A 341 10.87 -3.81 2.79
N GLY A 342 12.14 -3.53 3.06
CA GLY A 342 12.55 -2.38 3.85
C GLY A 342 12.24 -1.06 3.17
N THR A 343 12.55 -0.92 1.88
CA THR A 343 12.28 0.32 1.12
C THR A 343 10.79 0.55 0.91
N ASP A 344 10.00 -0.49 0.62
CA ASP A 344 8.55 -0.39 0.44
C ASP A 344 7.85 0.09 1.73
N VAL A 345 8.21 -0.47 2.89
CA VAL A 345 7.61 -0.02 4.16
C VAL A 345 8.12 1.34 4.60
N ALA A 346 9.36 1.72 4.28
CA ALA A 346 9.86 3.07 4.55
C ALA A 346 9.05 4.12 3.77
N ASP A 347 8.76 3.88 2.49
CA ASP A 347 7.89 4.75 1.69
C ASP A 347 6.47 4.81 2.27
N SER A 348 5.91 3.66 2.69
CA SER A 348 4.60 3.59 3.35
C SER A 348 4.57 4.40 4.66
N VAL A 349 5.63 4.32 5.47
CA VAL A 349 5.76 5.10 6.71
C VAL A 349 5.83 6.60 6.41
N LEU A 350 6.65 7.02 5.47
CA LEU A 350 6.76 8.44 5.10
C LEU A 350 5.44 9.02 4.60
N LYS A 351 4.72 8.27 3.76
CA LYS A 351 3.37 8.65 3.28
C LYS A 351 2.38 8.78 4.44
N ALA A 352 2.33 7.80 5.34
CA ALA A 352 1.43 7.84 6.49
C ALA A 352 1.73 9.03 7.42
N LEU A 353 3.00 9.30 7.69
CA LEU A 353 3.42 10.45 8.52
C LEU A 353 3.07 11.79 7.88
N ALA A 354 3.13 11.88 6.55
CA ALA A 354 2.69 13.05 5.77
C ALA A 354 1.15 13.15 5.67
N GLY A 355 0.40 12.14 6.11
CA GLY A 355 -1.05 12.07 5.95
C GLY A 355 -1.51 11.71 4.53
N GLU A 356 -0.59 11.23 3.71
CA GLU A 356 -0.86 10.74 2.36
C GLU A 356 -1.50 9.35 2.38
N PHE A 357 -2.06 8.93 1.26
CA PHE A 357 -2.60 7.58 1.10
C PHE A 357 -1.48 6.55 0.99
N VAL A 358 -1.63 5.44 1.71
CA VAL A 358 -0.71 4.28 1.69
C VAL A 358 -1.40 3.12 1.00
N ALA A 359 -0.96 2.81 -0.21
CA ALA A 359 -1.58 1.77 -1.06
C ALA A 359 -1.47 0.34 -0.47
N ASP A 360 -0.43 0.09 0.31
CA ASP A 360 -0.18 -1.22 0.94
C ASP A 360 -0.70 -1.30 2.38
N ALA A 361 -1.53 -0.34 2.80
CA ALA A 361 -2.23 -0.41 4.08
C ALA A 361 -3.32 -1.49 4.04
N VAL A 362 -3.31 -2.39 5.04
CA VAL A 362 -4.22 -3.55 5.07
C VAL A 362 -5.50 -3.31 5.86
N ASN A 363 -5.55 -2.26 6.67
CA ASN A 363 -6.70 -1.91 7.51
C ASN A 363 -7.33 -0.56 7.13
N VAL A 364 -7.11 -0.12 5.90
CA VAL A 364 -7.82 1.00 5.28
C VAL A 364 -8.93 0.43 4.39
N SER A 365 -10.15 0.88 4.59
CA SER A 365 -11.30 0.46 3.78
C SER A 365 -11.13 0.97 2.34
N GLY A 366 -11.52 0.18 1.32
CA GLY A 366 -11.40 0.53 -0.09
C GLY A 366 -10.28 -0.20 -0.86
N GLY A 367 -9.53 -1.09 -0.22
CA GLY A 367 -8.57 -1.96 -0.90
C GLY A 367 -7.41 -1.24 -1.59
N ARG A 368 -6.82 -1.87 -2.60
CA ARG A 368 -5.77 -1.26 -3.43
C ARG A 368 -6.38 -0.22 -4.37
N VAL A 369 -5.92 1.02 -4.24
CA VAL A 369 -6.35 2.14 -5.07
C VAL A 369 -5.57 2.15 -6.38
N GLY A 370 -6.28 2.23 -7.51
CA GLY A 370 -5.68 2.41 -8.82
C GLY A 370 -4.96 3.77 -8.94
N GLU A 371 -3.93 3.84 -9.79
CA GLU A 371 -3.14 5.07 -10.00
C GLU A 371 -4.03 6.27 -10.39
N GLU A 372 -5.05 6.07 -11.22
CA GLU A 372 -5.98 7.13 -11.63
C GLU A 372 -6.80 7.63 -10.44
N VAL A 373 -7.30 6.76 -9.57
CA VAL A 373 -8.09 7.15 -8.38
C VAL A 373 -7.22 7.86 -7.34
N ALA A 374 -5.97 7.44 -7.17
CA ALA A 374 -5.03 8.05 -6.25
C ALA A 374 -4.84 9.55 -6.48
N LEU A 375 -4.89 10.00 -7.74
CA LEU A 375 -4.79 11.41 -8.12
C LEU A 375 -5.97 12.27 -7.60
N TRP A 376 -7.12 11.65 -7.30
CA TRP A 376 -8.32 12.34 -6.84
C TRP A 376 -8.46 12.42 -5.32
N LEU A 377 -7.63 11.70 -4.57
CA LEU A 377 -7.75 11.62 -3.11
C LEU A 377 -7.64 12.98 -2.43
N GLU A 378 -6.64 13.77 -2.82
CA GLU A 378 -6.43 15.09 -2.22
C GLU A 378 -7.55 16.06 -2.62
N LEU A 379 -8.00 16.02 -3.87
CA LEU A 379 -9.14 16.81 -4.30
C LEU A 379 -10.41 16.41 -3.51
N ALA A 380 -10.68 15.10 -3.32
CA ALA A 380 -11.82 14.63 -2.52
C ALA A 380 -11.79 15.19 -1.08
N ARG A 381 -10.62 15.19 -0.45
CA ARG A 381 -10.40 15.78 0.88
C ARG A 381 -10.75 17.28 0.88
N LYS A 382 -10.23 18.02 -0.09
CA LYS A 382 -10.48 19.47 -0.22
C LYS A 382 -11.95 19.79 -0.46
N LEU A 383 -12.64 18.99 -1.30
CA LEU A 383 -14.07 19.16 -1.52
C LEU A 383 -14.88 18.92 -0.24
N GLY A 384 -14.54 17.86 0.52
CA GLY A 384 -15.18 17.57 1.81
C GLY A 384 -14.97 18.69 2.83
N LEU A 385 -13.73 19.23 2.91
CA LEU A 385 -13.38 20.37 3.78
C LEU A 385 -14.21 21.62 3.44
N VAL A 386 -14.27 21.98 2.15
CA VAL A 386 -15.04 23.17 1.70
C VAL A 386 -16.53 22.96 1.94
N ALA A 387 -17.08 21.79 1.58
CA ALA A 387 -18.50 21.50 1.75
C ALA A 387 -18.93 21.51 3.23
N GLY A 388 -18.08 20.97 4.12
CA GLY A 388 -18.31 20.99 5.57
C GLY A 388 -18.37 22.38 6.16
N HIS A 389 -17.41 23.26 5.80
CA HIS A 389 -17.38 24.64 6.27
C HIS A 389 -18.56 25.47 5.72
N MET A 390 -18.92 25.25 4.45
CA MET A 390 -20.05 25.94 3.85
C MET A 390 -21.41 25.51 4.41
N LEU A 391 -21.52 24.25 4.92
CA LEU A 391 -22.76 23.78 5.52
C LEU A 391 -23.07 24.55 6.82
N ALA A 392 -22.06 24.91 7.61
CA ALA A 392 -22.14 25.62 8.88
C ALA A 392 -23.13 24.98 9.90
N LYS A 393 -23.41 23.69 9.77
CA LYS A 393 -24.31 22.88 10.59
C LYS A 393 -23.74 21.47 10.77
N ALA A 394 -24.27 20.74 11.78
CA ALA A 394 -23.90 19.34 11.96
C ALA A 394 -24.34 18.49 10.76
N PRO A 395 -23.45 17.80 10.07
CA PRO A 395 -23.79 16.91 8.97
C PRO A 395 -24.45 15.63 9.48
N VAL A 396 -25.40 15.10 8.71
CA VAL A 396 -26.00 13.78 8.93
C VAL A 396 -25.74 12.83 7.76
N ARG A 397 -25.36 13.37 6.59
CA ARG A 397 -25.03 12.57 5.40
C ARG A 397 -23.95 13.24 4.58
N LEU A 398 -23.05 12.40 4.05
CA LEU A 398 -22.05 12.74 3.04
C LEU A 398 -22.26 11.85 1.81
N GLU A 399 -22.54 12.46 0.67
CA GLU A 399 -22.68 11.78 -0.62
C GLU A 399 -21.49 12.13 -1.51
N VAL A 400 -20.82 11.12 -2.07
CA VAL A 400 -19.70 11.29 -3.00
C VAL A 400 -20.07 10.60 -4.30
N GLU A 401 -20.06 11.33 -5.41
CA GLU A 401 -20.39 10.78 -6.73
C GLU A 401 -19.26 11.04 -7.72
N ALA A 402 -18.66 9.96 -8.25
CA ALA A 402 -17.66 10.01 -9.29
C ALA A 402 -18.32 9.88 -10.67
N ARG A 403 -18.04 10.83 -11.57
CA ARG A 403 -18.67 10.89 -12.88
C ARG A 403 -17.66 10.87 -14.02
N GLY A 404 -18.11 10.39 -15.20
CA GLY A 404 -17.28 10.31 -16.40
C GLY A 404 -16.39 9.06 -16.38
N GLU A 405 -15.16 9.15 -16.88
CA GLU A 405 -14.25 8.02 -16.95
C GLU A 405 -13.88 7.46 -15.57
N LEU A 406 -13.86 8.32 -14.54
CA LEU A 406 -13.63 7.90 -13.14
C LEU A 406 -14.70 6.92 -12.63
N SER A 407 -15.89 6.90 -13.24
CA SER A 407 -16.97 5.99 -12.85
C SER A 407 -16.70 4.50 -13.13
N THR A 408 -15.68 4.18 -13.90
CA THR A 408 -15.27 2.80 -14.21
C THR A 408 -14.26 2.22 -13.21
N GLU A 409 -13.77 3.06 -12.30
CA GLU A 409 -12.79 2.71 -11.30
C GLU A 409 -13.44 2.36 -9.95
N ASP A 410 -12.69 1.69 -9.07
CA ASP A 410 -13.10 1.51 -7.66
C ASP A 410 -12.84 2.81 -6.88
N VAL A 411 -13.91 3.54 -6.61
CA VAL A 411 -13.87 4.91 -6.05
C VAL A 411 -14.25 4.99 -4.57
N GLU A 412 -14.46 3.87 -3.89
CA GLU A 412 -14.87 3.82 -2.46
C GLU A 412 -13.93 4.64 -1.55
N VAL A 413 -12.64 4.63 -1.81
CA VAL A 413 -11.63 5.38 -1.06
C VAL A 413 -11.83 6.90 -1.13
N LEU A 414 -12.46 7.42 -2.19
CA LEU A 414 -12.75 8.87 -2.32
C LEU A 414 -13.76 9.32 -1.27
N GLY A 415 -14.67 8.44 -0.86
CA GLY A 415 -15.57 8.66 0.27
C GLY A 415 -14.80 8.88 1.58
N LEU A 416 -13.82 8.03 1.87
CA LEU A 416 -12.95 8.18 3.05
C LEU A 416 -12.17 9.49 3.02
N SER A 417 -11.65 9.86 1.85
CA SER A 417 -10.91 11.11 1.70
C SER A 417 -11.81 12.33 1.89
N ALA A 418 -13.05 12.30 1.40
CA ALA A 418 -14.04 13.34 1.62
C ALA A 418 -14.43 13.45 3.11
N VAL A 419 -14.60 12.31 3.82
CA VAL A 419 -14.84 12.27 5.29
C VAL A 419 -13.69 12.91 6.04
N ARG A 420 -12.44 12.60 5.68
CA ARG A 420 -11.25 13.24 6.27
C ARG A 420 -11.32 14.76 6.12
N GLY A 421 -11.65 15.25 4.94
CA GLY A 421 -11.81 16.68 4.69
C GLY A 421 -12.95 17.28 5.51
N LEU A 422 -14.12 16.65 5.52
CA LEU A 422 -15.30 17.11 6.26
C LEU A 422 -15.00 17.33 7.75
N PHE A 423 -14.33 16.38 8.38
CA PHE A 423 -14.08 16.44 9.82
C PHE A 423 -12.80 17.18 10.21
N SER A 424 -11.79 17.29 9.33
CA SER A 424 -10.52 17.96 9.64
C SER A 424 -10.67 19.44 10.02
N GLY A 425 -11.79 20.07 9.66
CA GLY A 425 -12.11 21.45 10.05
C GLY A 425 -13.12 21.55 11.21
N ILE A 426 -13.62 20.43 11.74
CA ILE A 426 -14.72 20.39 12.73
C ILE A 426 -14.25 19.82 14.07
N ILE A 427 -13.23 18.96 14.06
CA ILE A 427 -12.73 18.27 15.27
C ILE A 427 -11.22 18.48 15.42
N ASP A 428 -10.75 18.50 16.68
CA ASP A 428 -9.32 18.62 17.00
C ASP A 428 -8.54 17.32 16.81
N GLU A 429 -9.26 16.17 16.75
CA GLU A 429 -8.67 14.86 16.54
C GLU A 429 -8.21 14.70 15.08
N GLN A 430 -7.03 14.11 14.88
CA GLN A 430 -6.52 13.86 13.53
C GLN A 430 -7.37 12.79 12.84
N VAL A 431 -8.03 13.15 11.73
CA VAL A 431 -8.81 12.22 10.91
C VAL A 431 -7.91 11.55 9.88
N THR A 432 -7.77 10.24 9.99
CA THR A 432 -6.96 9.39 9.10
C THR A 432 -7.85 8.53 8.20
N PHE A 433 -7.27 7.86 7.19
CA PHE A 433 -8.00 6.88 6.37
C PHE A 433 -8.52 5.68 7.20
N VAL A 434 -7.87 5.38 8.33
CA VAL A 434 -8.23 4.25 9.20
C VAL A 434 -9.39 4.60 10.13
N ASN A 435 -9.36 5.79 10.80
CA ASN A 435 -10.37 6.17 11.78
C ASN A 435 -11.58 6.91 11.17
N ALA A 436 -11.47 7.41 9.93
CA ALA A 436 -12.55 8.15 9.26
C ALA A 436 -13.91 7.43 9.28
N PRO A 437 -14.03 6.11 8.99
CA PRO A 437 -15.30 5.39 9.07
C PRO A 437 -15.88 5.39 10.48
N ALA A 438 -15.04 5.13 11.50
CA ALA A 438 -15.47 5.08 12.89
C ALA A 438 -15.92 6.47 13.39
N ILE A 439 -15.22 7.53 13.00
CA ILE A 439 -15.58 8.92 13.31
C ILE A 439 -16.94 9.28 12.67
N ALA A 440 -17.14 8.97 11.39
CA ALA A 440 -18.41 9.23 10.71
C ALA A 440 -19.57 8.48 11.40
N GLN A 441 -19.40 7.19 11.68
CA GLN A 441 -20.38 6.37 12.38
C GLN A 441 -20.67 6.90 13.79
N GLY A 442 -19.65 7.18 14.58
CA GLY A 442 -19.79 7.68 15.96
C GLY A 442 -20.49 9.05 16.03
N ARG A 443 -20.46 9.82 14.95
CA ARG A 443 -21.15 11.11 14.81
C ARG A 443 -22.48 11.02 14.09
N GLY A 444 -22.92 9.81 13.71
CA GLY A 444 -24.20 9.58 13.02
C GLY A 444 -24.23 10.12 11.60
N VAL A 445 -23.08 10.23 10.93
CA VAL A 445 -23.00 10.65 9.53
C VAL A 445 -23.00 9.43 8.62
N GLU A 446 -24.04 9.31 7.80
CA GLU A 446 -24.15 8.30 6.75
C GLU A 446 -23.26 8.70 5.57
N VAL A 447 -22.37 7.81 5.14
CA VAL A 447 -21.49 8.05 3.99
C VAL A 447 -21.92 7.14 2.84
N SER A 448 -22.11 7.70 1.65
CA SER A 448 -22.43 6.95 0.45
C SER A 448 -21.52 7.36 -0.71
N VAL A 449 -21.05 6.36 -1.45
CA VAL A 449 -20.27 6.56 -2.68
C VAL A 449 -21.05 5.98 -3.85
N SER A 450 -21.08 6.70 -4.95
CA SER A 450 -21.79 6.30 -6.16
C SER A 450 -21.02 6.71 -7.40
N THR A 451 -21.37 6.10 -8.55
CA THR A 451 -20.76 6.41 -9.84
C THR A 451 -21.84 6.72 -10.89
N ALA A 452 -21.51 7.61 -11.83
CA ALA A 452 -22.33 7.89 -12.98
C ALA A 452 -21.47 8.05 -14.25
N PRO A 453 -21.82 7.43 -15.38
CA PRO A 453 -21.01 7.47 -16.60
C PRO A 453 -21.01 8.84 -17.29
N GLU A 454 -22.01 9.68 -17.02
CA GLU A 454 -22.16 10.98 -17.69
C GLU A 454 -21.44 12.10 -16.94
N SER A 455 -20.60 12.86 -17.65
CA SER A 455 -20.01 14.11 -17.18
C SER A 455 -20.25 15.21 -18.19
N VAL A 456 -20.85 16.32 -17.74
CA VAL A 456 -21.39 17.38 -18.64
C VAL A 456 -20.32 18.36 -19.12
N SER A 457 -19.22 18.57 -18.36
CA SER A 457 -18.30 19.68 -18.64
C SER A 457 -16.82 19.31 -18.62
N HIS A 458 -16.47 18.17 -18.05
CA HIS A 458 -15.09 17.68 -17.90
C HIS A 458 -15.03 16.20 -18.18
N ARG A 459 -13.85 15.66 -18.50
CA ARG A 459 -13.63 14.23 -18.74
C ARG A 459 -14.12 13.38 -17.55
N SER A 460 -13.81 13.86 -16.35
CA SER A 460 -14.31 13.32 -15.08
C SER A 460 -14.52 14.43 -14.09
N VAL A 461 -15.49 14.26 -13.18
CA VAL A 461 -15.71 15.13 -12.03
C VAL A 461 -16.01 14.31 -10.77
N LEU A 462 -15.72 14.89 -9.62
CA LEU A 462 -16.09 14.37 -8.31
C LEU A 462 -17.05 15.36 -7.65
N ASP A 463 -18.26 14.93 -7.32
CA ASP A 463 -19.26 15.70 -6.59
C ASP A 463 -19.27 15.25 -5.13
N VAL A 464 -19.03 16.17 -4.21
CA VAL A 464 -19.11 15.93 -2.77
C VAL A 464 -20.25 16.78 -2.22
N THR A 465 -21.29 16.12 -1.74
CA THR A 465 -22.47 16.76 -1.16
C THR A 465 -22.59 16.41 0.32
N VAL A 466 -22.71 17.43 1.18
CA VAL A 466 -22.94 17.30 2.62
C VAL A 466 -24.33 17.79 2.97
N ILE A 467 -25.06 17.07 3.83
CA ILE A 467 -26.47 17.32 4.15
C ILE A 467 -26.64 17.37 5.65
N ALA A 468 -27.34 18.41 6.14
CA ALA A 468 -27.71 18.56 7.54
C ALA A 468 -29.11 17.95 7.82
N ALA A 469 -29.44 17.76 9.12
CA ALA A 469 -30.69 17.15 9.57
C ALA A 469 -31.96 17.90 9.13
N ASP A 470 -31.86 19.21 8.88
CA ASP A 470 -32.97 20.06 8.41
C ASP A 470 -33.14 20.03 6.87
N GLY A 471 -32.34 19.21 6.16
CA GLY A 471 -32.35 19.10 4.71
C GLY A 471 -31.49 20.15 3.99
N THR A 472 -30.82 21.06 4.71
CA THR A 472 -29.83 21.96 4.11
C THR A 472 -28.72 21.12 3.48
N ARG A 473 -28.37 21.42 2.21
CA ARG A 473 -27.33 20.70 1.50
C ARG A 473 -26.33 21.65 0.85
N VAL A 474 -25.08 21.23 0.79
CA VAL A 474 -23.98 21.89 0.09
C VAL A 474 -23.32 20.89 -0.83
N SER A 475 -23.26 21.19 -2.13
CA SER A 475 -22.54 20.39 -3.13
C SER A 475 -21.34 21.18 -3.64
N VAL A 476 -20.19 20.52 -3.66
CA VAL A 476 -18.93 21.07 -4.21
C VAL A 476 -18.37 20.07 -5.21
N ILE A 477 -18.24 20.48 -6.47
CA ILE A 477 -17.76 19.62 -7.56
C ILE A 477 -16.34 20.04 -7.94
N GLY A 478 -15.46 19.06 -8.03
CA GLY A 478 -14.08 19.23 -8.46
C GLY A 478 -13.75 18.46 -9.72
N ALA A 479 -12.67 18.88 -10.38
CA ALA A 479 -12.10 18.22 -11.55
C ALA A 479 -10.58 18.33 -11.56
N LEU A 480 -9.92 17.32 -12.15
CA LEU A 480 -8.51 17.38 -12.53
C LEU A 480 -8.39 17.87 -13.96
N THR A 481 -7.68 18.98 -14.18
CA THR A 481 -7.63 19.65 -15.46
C THR A 481 -6.23 19.75 -16.06
N GLY A 482 -6.13 19.68 -17.39
CA GLY A 482 -4.87 19.76 -18.10
C GLY A 482 -4.00 18.50 -17.97
N LEU A 483 -2.83 18.53 -18.61
CA LEU A 483 -1.86 17.42 -18.55
C LEU A 483 -1.22 17.28 -17.16
N GLU A 484 -1.12 18.39 -16.44
CA GLU A 484 -0.54 18.43 -15.08
C GLU A 484 -1.55 18.01 -13.99
N ARG A 485 -2.77 17.57 -14.38
CA ARG A 485 -3.81 17.14 -13.43
C ARG A 485 -4.10 18.17 -12.34
N VAL A 486 -4.17 19.46 -12.72
CA VAL A 486 -4.41 20.57 -11.77
C VAL A 486 -5.79 20.41 -11.11
N GLU A 487 -5.80 20.36 -9.79
CA GLU A 487 -7.01 20.28 -8.97
C GLU A 487 -7.80 21.59 -9.03
N LYS A 488 -9.06 21.52 -9.40
CA LYS A 488 -9.97 22.67 -9.46
C LYS A 488 -11.30 22.36 -8.81
N ILE A 489 -11.87 23.37 -8.15
CA ILE A 489 -13.31 23.42 -7.84
C ILE A 489 -13.99 24.07 -9.04
N VAL A 490 -14.93 23.35 -9.65
CA VAL A 490 -15.58 23.75 -10.91
C VAL A 490 -17.05 24.12 -10.74
N ARG A 491 -17.66 23.72 -9.60
CA ARG A 491 -19.04 24.08 -9.26
C ARG A 491 -19.27 24.07 -7.75
N ILE A 492 -20.10 25.01 -7.26
CA ILE A 492 -20.56 25.07 -5.88
C ILE A 492 -22.07 25.32 -5.90
N ASN A 493 -22.85 24.45 -5.24
CA ASN A 493 -24.33 24.52 -5.17
C ASN A 493 -24.99 24.71 -6.55
N GLY A 494 -24.51 23.94 -7.55
CA GLY A 494 -25.00 24.01 -8.92
C GLY A 494 -24.43 25.14 -9.78
N ARG A 495 -23.69 26.12 -9.21
CA ARG A 495 -23.15 27.30 -9.89
C ARG A 495 -21.73 27.06 -10.36
N GLY A 496 -21.45 27.42 -11.61
CA GLY A 496 -20.12 27.30 -12.19
C GLY A 496 -19.11 28.25 -11.54
N ILE A 497 -17.90 27.76 -11.30
CA ILE A 497 -16.74 28.51 -10.80
C ILE A 497 -15.47 27.92 -11.41
N ASP A 498 -14.40 28.70 -11.51
CA ASP A 498 -13.07 28.20 -11.88
C ASP A 498 -12.06 28.59 -10.80
N LEU A 499 -11.91 27.72 -9.82
CA LEU A 499 -11.00 27.93 -8.68
C LEU A 499 -9.95 26.83 -8.63
N ARG A 500 -8.67 27.19 -8.70
CA ARG A 500 -7.60 26.24 -8.39
C ARG A 500 -7.62 25.93 -6.89
N ALA A 501 -7.79 24.64 -6.54
CA ALA A 501 -7.97 24.16 -5.17
C ALA A 501 -6.62 24.09 -4.41
N THR A 502 -5.96 25.24 -4.22
CA THR A 502 -4.66 25.32 -3.54
C THR A 502 -4.52 26.65 -2.78
N GLY A 503 -3.67 26.66 -1.75
CA GLY A 503 -3.33 27.85 -0.97
C GLY A 503 -4.48 28.37 -0.09
N ARG A 504 -4.27 29.54 0.49
CA ARG A 504 -5.23 30.16 1.40
C ARG A 504 -6.33 30.87 0.66
N ASN A 505 -7.57 30.49 0.94
CA ASN A 505 -8.75 31.01 0.27
C ASN A 505 -9.73 31.59 1.30
N LEU A 506 -10.23 32.79 1.01
CA LEU A 506 -11.32 33.45 1.74
C LEU A 506 -12.62 33.19 0.98
N PHE A 507 -13.61 32.64 1.65
CA PHE A 507 -14.94 32.39 1.11
C PHE A 507 -15.93 33.38 1.67
N PHE A 508 -16.73 34.00 0.79
CA PHE A 508 -17.82 34.91 1.16
C PHE A 508 -19.09 34.43 0.48
N ASN A 509 -20.07 34.01 1.28
CA ASN A 509 -21.41 33.64 0.81
C ASN A 509 -22.36 34.78 1.12
N TYR A 510 -22.88 35.48 0.09
CA TYR A 510 -23.64 36.73 0.25
C TYR A 510 -24.77 36.85 -0.79
N ALA A 511 -25.74 37.75 -0.51
CA ALA A 511 -26.73 38.11 -1.50
C ALA A 511 -26.08 38.99 -2.57
N ASP A 512 -26.11 38.58 -3.85
CA ASP A 512 -25.42 39.26 -4.93
C ASP A 512 -25.86 40.73 -5.05
N ALA A 513 -24.88 41.62 -4.96
CA ALA A 513 -25.09 43.07 -5.05
C ALA A 513 -23.91 43.76 -5.73
N PRO A 514 -24.16 44.80 -6.54
CA PRO A 514 -23.09 45.58 -7.13
C PRO A 514 -22.15 46.19 -6.07
N GLY A 515 -20.82 46.08 -6.31
CA GLY A 515 -19.80 46.67 -5.43
C GLY A 515 -19.19 45.71 -4.41
N ALA A 516 -19.71 44.50 -4.23
CA ALA A 516 -19.20 43.52 -3.24
C ALA A 516 -17.69 43.28 -3.37
N LEU A 517 -17.19 43.01 -4.57
CA LEU A 517 -15.75 42.84 -4.83
C LEU A 517 -14.92 44.09 -4.45
N GLY A 518 -15.48 45.30 -4.66
CA GLY A 518 -14.84 46.57 -4.28
C GLY A 518 -14.70 46.73 -2.77
N VAL A 519 -15.73 46.36 -1.99
CA VAL A 519 -15.69 46.35 -0.52
C VAL A 519 -14.58 45.43 -0.02
N VAL A 520 -14.56 44.20 -0.46
CA VAL A 520 -13.54 43.20 -0.04
C VAL A 520 -12.14 43.65 -0.46
N GLY A 521 -11.97 44.04 -1.73
CA GLY A 521 -10.67 44.46 -2.24
C GLY A 521 -10.10 45.70 -1.53
N THR A 522 -10.95 46.67 -1.18
CA THR A 522 -10.54 47.85 -0.43
C THR A 522 -10.11 47.50 0.99
N ALA A 523 -10.88 46.66 1.69
CA ALA A 523 -10.56 46.29 3.07
C ALA A 523 -9.26 45.45 3.15
N LEU A 524 -9.08 44.48 2.27
CA LEU A 524 -7.86 43.68 2.20
C LEU A 524 -6.64 44.51 1.81
N GLY A 525 -6.79 45.41 0.82
CA GLY A 525 -5.72 46.33 0.41
C GLY A 525 -5.31 47.29 1.50
N ALA A 526 -6.25 47.84 2.28
CA ALA A 526 -5.95 48.68 3.44
C ALA A 526 -5.19 47.92 4.54
N ALA A 527 -5.42 46.62 4.66
CA ALA A 527 -4.71 45.76 5.60
C ALA A 527 -3.38 45.19 5.03
N GLY A 528 -2.99 45.56 3.81
CA GLY A 528 -1.76 45.08 3.16
C GLY A 528 -1.82 43.60 2.70
N VAL A 529 -3.02 43.05 2.57
CA VAL A 529 -3.22 41.65 2.10
C VAL A 529 -3.28 41.62 0.57
N ASN A 530 -2.36 40.89 -0.03
CA ASN A 530 -2.32 40.71 -1.48
C ASN A 530 -3.30 39.60 -1.95
N ILE A 531 -4.11 39.94 -2.97
CA ILE A 531 -5.05 39.00 -3.62
C ILE A 531 -4.36 38.35 -4.83
N VAL A 532 -4.12 37.06 -4.78
CA VAL A 532 -3.45 36.30 -5.83
C VAL A 532 -4.42 35.86 -6.94
N ALA A 533 -5.66 35.54 -6.57
CA ALA A 533 -6.71 35.13 -7.51
C ALA A 533 -8.08 35.48 -6.92
N ALA A 534 -9.05 35.67 -7.81
CA ALA A 534 -10.45 35.87 -7.46
C ALA A 534 -11.32 34.97 -8.34
N ALA A 535 -12.30 34.32 -7.74
CA ALA A 535 -13.31 33.53 -8.44
C ALA A 535 -14.71 33.90 -7.90
N LEU A 536 -15.65 34.08 -8.79
CA LEU A 536 -17.04 34.43 -8.46
C LEU A 536 -17.98 33.45 -9.15
N THR A 537 -18.97 32.96 -8.42
CA THR A 537 -19.99 32.10 -9.03
C THR A 537 -20.87 32.92 -9.96
N GLN A 538 -21.11 32.37 -11.16
CA GLN A 538 -21.93 33.02 -12.17
C GLN A 538 -23.37 32.53 -12.08
N GLU A 539 -24.31 33.40 -11.71
CA GLU A 539 -25.74 33.19 -11.97
C GLU A 539 -26.56 34.47 -12.03
N SER A 540 -27.82 34.36 -12.50
CA SER A 540 -28.77 35.44 -12.65
C SER A 540 -29.08 36.16 -11.34
N VAL A 541 -29.21 37.48 -11.42
CA VAL A 541 -29.47 38.44 -10.32
C VAL A 541 -30.57 37.92 -9.36
N GLY A 542 -30.26 37.94 -8.06
CA GLY A 542 -31.23 37.75 -6.97
C GLY A 542 -31.12 36.46 -6.16
N THR A 543 -30.20 35.55 -6.49
CA THR A 543 -29.89 34.36 -5.72
C THR A 543 -28.45 34.46 -5.21
N GLY A 544 -28.17 34.24 -3.94
CA GLY A 544 -26.84 34.46 -3.31
C GLY A 544 -25.62 34.08 -4.19
N ALA A 545 -24.52 34.79 -4.02
CA ALA A 545 -23.25 34.56 -4.72
C ALA A 545 -22.18 34.04 -3.77
N VAL A 546 -21.22 33.30 -4.30
CA VAL A 546 -20.00 32.92 -3.58
C VAL A 546 -18.82 33.61 -4.25
N LEU A 547 -18.14 34.47 -3.49
CA LEU A 547 -16.87 35.08 -3.87
C LEU A 547 -15.75 34.33 -3.13
N ILE A 548 -14.74 33.90 -3.87
CA ILE A 548 -13.56 33.24 -3.30
C ILE A 548 -12.32 33.99 -3.72
N LEU A 549 -11.52 34.36 -2.74
CA LEU A 549 -10.25 35.07 -2.96
C LEU A 549 -9.09 34.27 -2.42
N ARG A 550 -8.12 33.95 -3.27
CA ARG A 550 -6.86 33.37 -2.83
C ARG A 550 -5.92 34.49 -2.39
N VAL A 551 -5.35 34.37 -1.19
CA VAL A 551 -4.45 35.36 -0.57
C VAL A 551 -3.11 34.73 -0.21
N GLU A 552 -2.06 35.56 -0.11
CA GLU A 552 -0.70 35.09 0.22
C GLU A 552 -0.51 34.83 1.71
N GLN A 553 -1.22 35.54 2.56
CA GLN A 553 -1.05 35.48 4.02
C GLN A 553 -2.39 35.23 4.72
N GLU A 554 -2.31 34.78 5.95
CA GLU A 554 -3.48 34.59 6.81
C GLU A 554 -4.13 35.93 7.11
N VAL A 555 -5.45 35.97 7.01
CA VAL A 555 -6.24 37.17 7.30
C VAL A 555 -6.72 37.11 8.75
N PRO A 556 -6.48 38.13 9.57
CA PRO A 556 -6.97 38.15 10.93
C PRO A 556 -8.49 37.98 11.00
N GLN A 557 -8.95 37.18 11.95
CA GLN A 557 -10.38 36.83 12.11
C GLN A 557 -11.25 38.08 12.28
N GLU A 558 -10.75 39.12 12.98
CA GLU A 558 -11.45 40.39 13.18
C GLU A 558 -11.68 41.13 11.86
N LEU A 559 -10.69 41.13 10.97
CA LEU A 559 -10.80 41.74 9.65
C LEU A 559 -11.79 40.98 8.77
N LEU A 560 -11.71 39.64 8.78
CA LEU A 560 -12.64 38.79 8.04
C LEU A 560 -14.09 39.01 8.50
N ALA A 561 -14.31 39.08 9.82
CA ALA A 561 -15.63 39.36 10.41
C ALA A 561 -16.15 40.74 10.05
N SER A 562 -15.28 41.79 10.01
CA SER A 562 -15.66 43.14 9.59
C SER A 562 -16.12 43.16 8.12
N ILE A 563 -15.35 42.50 7.23
CA ILE A 563 -15.70 42.44 5.80
C ILE A 563 -17.02 41.68 5.63
N ALA A 564 -17.21 40.58 6.37
CA ALA A 564 -18.43 39.79 6.34
C ALA A 564 -19.65 40.59 6.77
N ALA A 565 -19.51 41.43 7.81
CA ALA A 565 -20.59 42.32 8.29
C ALA A 565 -20.97 43.37 7.24
N ASP A 566 -19.97 44.03 6.60
CA ASP A 566 -20.20 45.01 5.55
C ASP A 566 -20.92 44.45 4.33
N LEU A 567 -20.65 43.20 3.99
CA LEU A 567 -21.29 42.46 2.89
C LEU A 567 -22.59 41.79 3.29
N LYS A 568 -22.90 41.68 4.58
CA LYS A 568 -23.95 40.81 5.13
C LYS A 568 -23.75 39.36 4.65
N ALA A 569 -22.49 38.91 4.67
CA ALA A 569 -22.04 37.61 4.19
C ALA A 569 -21.73 36.67 5.36
N GLU A 570 -21.82 35.36 5.09
CA GLU A 570 -21.08 34.37 5.87
C GLU A 570 -19.69 34.28 5.26
N ALA A 571 -18.65 34.35 6.10
CA ALA A 571 -17.27 34.30 5.62
C ALA A 571 -16.41 33.36 6.47
N PHE A 572 -15.52 32.64 5.80
CA PHE A 572 -14.51 31.79 6.44
C PHE A 572 -13.24 31.74 5.60
N GLN A 573 -12.14 31.32 6.22
CA GLN A 573 -10.84 31.13 5.59
C GLN A 573 -10.44 29.67 5.68
N LEU A 574 -9.95 29.12 4.55
CA LEU A 574 -9.40 27.77 4.47
C LEU A 574 -8.05 27.75 3.77
N ASP A 575 -7.13 26.97 4.28
CA ASP A 575 -5.91 26.58 3.56
C ASP A 575 -6.15 25.24 2.87
N LEU A 576 -6.08 25.23 1.54
CA LEU A 576 -6.29 24.05 0.72
C LEU A 576 -4.96 23.33 0.36
N GLY A 577 -3.84 23.80 0.92
CA GLY A 577 -2.52 23.23 0.67
C GLY A 577 -1.81 23.79 -0.56
#